data_598dc77f588050b54dbeffbaf56a9ea1
#
_entry.id   598dc77f588050b54dbeffbaf56a9ea1
#
_cell.length_a   1.000
_cell.length_b   1.000
_cell.length_c   1.000
_cell.angle_alpha   90.00
_cell.angle_beta   90.00
_cell.angle_gamma   90.00
#
_symmetry.space_group_name_H-M   'P 1'
#
loop_
_entity.id
_entity.type
_entity.pdbx_description
1 polymer ?
#
loop_
_entity_poly.entity_id
_entity_poly.type
_entity_poly.pdbx_seq_one_letter_code
_entity_poly.pdbx_strand_id
1 'polypeptide(L)'
;RDLGNGKCSFFNQLIAAFKGWKDSRNDPSKSITHGDGSPLDPSEIERVCELADGITFDLPWQDGDLALVDNYLCMHGRRSFRGTRTVLASLVAA
;
A
#
# COMPACT_ATOMS: atom_id res chain seq x y z
N ARG A 1 11.95 4.04 -2.25
CA ARG A 1 12.88 3.28 -3.10
C ARG A 1 13.48 4.19 -4.16
N ASP A 2 14.78 4.15 -4.31
CA ASP A 2 15.46 4.79 -5.43
C ASP A 2 15.24 3.98 -6.72
N LEU A 3 14.73 4.64 -7.76
CA LEU A 3 14.46 4.04 -9.06
C LEU A 3 15.59 4.31 -10.08
N GLY A 4 16.64 5.03 -9.68
CA GLY A 4 17.68 5.52 -10.57
C GLY A 4 17.29 6.83 -11.27
N ASN A 5 18.29 7.46 -11.92
CA ASN A 5 18.07 8.74 -12.64
C ASN A 5 17.45 9.86 -11.79
N GLY A 6 17.70 9.88 -10.49
CA GLY A 6 17.17 10.89 -9.57
C GLY A 6 15.67 10.72 -9.26
N LYS A 7 15.08 9.60 -9.61
CA LYS A 7 13.66 9.29 -9.32
C LYS A 7 13.54 8.38 -8.11
N CYS A 8 12.57 8.67 -7.25
CA CYS A 8 12.24 7.86 -6.09
C CYS A 8 10.75 7.52 -6.09
N SER A 9 10.41 6.34 -5.57
CA SER A 9 9.04 5.96 -5.30
C SER A 9 8.82 5.74 -3.81
N PHE A 10 7.59 5.99 -3.35
CA PHE A 10 7.14 5.69 -2.00
C PHE A 10 6.78 4.20 -1.92
N PHE A 11 7.80 3.35 -1.89
CA PHE A 11 7.66 1.90 -1.93
C PHE A 11 7.83 1.30 -0.53
N ASN A 12 6.72 1.04 0.14
CA ASN A 12 6.69 0.44 1.46
C ASN A 12 5.27 -0.04 1.80
N GLN A 13 5.12 -0.64 2.98
CA GLN A 13 3.83 -1.14 3.47
C GLN A 13 3.28 -0.34 4.66
N LEU A 14 3.70 0.88 4.83
CA LEU A 14 3.35 1.72 5.97
C LEU A 14 1.84 1.86 6.14
N ILE A 15 1.13 2.24 5.09
CA ILE A 15 -0.33 2.43 5.13
C ILE A 15 -1.04 1.10 5.43
N ALA A 16 -0.62 0.02 4.81
CA ALA A 16 -1.19 -1.31 5.05
C ALA A 16 -1.00 -1.75 6.51
N ALA A 17 0.17 -1.50 7.08
CA ALA A 17 0.47 -1.84 8.46
C ALA A 17 -0.38 -1.05 9.47
N PHE A 18 -0.60 0.23 9.22
CA PHE A 18 -1.33 1.09 10.15
C PHE A 18 -2.85 1.11 9.96
N LYS A 19 -3.34 0.90 8.75
CA LYS A 19 -4.78 0.95 8.44
C LYS A 19 -5.39 -0.39 7.99
N GLY A 20 -4.57 -1.33 7.50
CA GLY A 20 -5.05 -2.55 6.87
C GLY A 20 -5.13 -3.76 7.78
N TRP A 21 -4.29 -3.86 8.78
CA TRP A 21 -4.19 -5.03 9.63
C TRP A 21 -4.71 -4.77 11.04
N LYS A 22 -5.98 -5.11 11.24
CA LYS A 22 -6.57 -5.14 12.58
C LYS A 22 -6.49 -6.57 13.12
N ASP A 23 -5.31 -6.98 13.56
CA ASP A 23 -5.11 -8.25 14.26
C ASP A 23 -4.69 -7.93 15.70
N SER A 24 -5.30 -8.61 16.67
CA SER A 24 -4.93 -8.50 18.10
C SER A 24 -3.47 -8.85 18.39
N ARG A 25 -2.81 -9.55 17.45
CA ARG A 25 -1.39 -9.91 17.54
C ARG A 25 -0.47 -8.86 16.91
N ASN A 26 -1.02 -7.86 16.25
CA ASN A 26 -0.29 -6.87 15.46
C ASN A 26 -0.62 -5.47 15.97
N ASP A 27 0.23 -4.94 16.84
CA ASP A 27 0.18 -3.53 17.20
C ASP A 27 0.99 -2.75 16.16
N PRO A 28 0.35 -1.91 15.30
CA PRO A 28 1.07 -1.16 14.28
C PRO A 28 2.20 -0.29 14.83
N SER A 29 2.02 0.23 16.05
CA SER A 29 3.02 1.07 16.70
C SER A 29 4.32 0.33 17.04
N LYS A 30 4.26 -1.00 17.14
CA LYS A 30 5.40 -1.87 17.40
C LYS A 30 5.97 -2.53 16.16
N SER A 31 5.17 -2.65 15.10
CA SER A 31 5.56 -3.34 13.88
C SER A 31 6.46 -2.50 13.00
N ILE A 32 6.26 -1.19 12.99
CA ILE A 32 7.03 -0.24 12.18
C ILE A 32 7.49 0.91 13.07
N THR A 33 8.79 1.12 13.11
CA THR A 33 9.44 2.18 13.88
C THR A 33 10.46 2.90 13.02
N HIS A 34 10.98 4.01 13.52
CA HIS A 34 12.22 4.58 13.00
C HIS A 34 13.38 3.59 13.16
N GLY A 35 14.47 3.80 12.43
CA GLY A 35 15.63 2.93 12.49
C GLY A 35 16.32 2.85 13.85
N ASP A 36 16.11 3.83 14.72
CA ASP A 36 16.59 3.85 16.11
C ASP A 36 15.63 3.17 17.09
N GLY A 37 14.51 2.62 16.60
CA GLY A 37 13.48 1.97 17.40
C GLY A 37 12.42 2.90 17.99
N SER A 38 12.54 4.22 17.79
CA SER A 38 11.52 5.17 18.24
C SER A 38 10.22 5.03 17.44
N PRO A 39 9.05 5.27 18.07
CA PRO A 39 7.77 5.15 17.40
C PRO A 39 7.58 6.24 16.33
N LEU A 40 6.84 5.92 15.28
CA LEU A 40 6.39 6.89 14.30
C LEU A 40 5.30 7.77 14.91
N ASP A 41 5.28 9.04 14.52
CA ASP A 41 4.23 9.97 14.95
C ASP A 41 2.89 9.61 14.25
N PRO A 42 1.82 9.31 15.01
CA PRO A 42 0.52 9.01 14.44
C PRO A 42 -0.03 10.11 13.53
N SER A 43 0.25 11.37 13.82
CA SER A 43 -0.21 12.49 12.98
C SER A 43 0.49 12.54 11.63
N GLU A 44 1.76 12.16 11.56
CA GLU A 44 2.49 12.02 10.30
C GLU A 44 1.94 10.87 9.46
N ILE A 45 1.63 9.74 10.10
CA ILE A 45 1.00 8.59 9.43
C ILE A 45 -0.37 8.97 8.85
N GLU A 46 -1.18 9.68 9.62
CA GLU A 46 -2.48 10.18 9.15
C GLU A 46 -2.31 11.07 7.91
N ARG A 47 -1.34 11.97 7.95
CA ARG A 47 -1.04 12.85 6.82
C ARG A 47 -0.59 12.07 5.57
N VAL A 48 0.23 11.05 5.73
CA VAL A 48 0.63 10.16 4.64
C VAL A 48 -0.59 9.47 4.03
N CYS A 49 -1.51 8.99 4.85
CA CYS A 49 -2.75 8.36 4.38
C CYS A 49 -3.64 9.34 3.61
N GLU A 50 -3.80 10.58 4.09
CA GLU A 50 -4.55 11.62 3.39
C GLU A 50 -3.95 11.94 2.02
N LEU A 51 -2.63 12.10 1.95
CA LEU A 51 -1.94 12.35 0.69
C LEU A 51 -2.09 11.18 -0.29
N ALA A 52 -1.98 9.94 0.19
CA ALA A 52 -2.18 8.75 -0.62
C ALA A 52 -3.62 8.66 -1.15
N ASP A 53 -4.61 8.93 -0.31
CA ASP A 53 -6.02 8.96 -0.73
C ASP A 53 -6.25 10.02 -1.81
N GLY A 54 -5.59 11.17 -1.70
CA GLY A 54 -5.72 12.26 -2.66
C GLY A 54 -5.20 11.94 -4.07
N ILE A 55 -4.26 11.00 -4.19
CA ILE A 55 -3.70 10.56 -5.48
C ILE A 55 -4.19 9.18 -5.92
N THR A 56 -5.02 8.53 -5.11
CA THR A 56 -5.58 7.21 -5.42
C THR A 56 -6.70 7.35 -6.44
N PHE A 57 -6.73 6.46 -7.41
CA PHE A 57 -7.84 6.29 -8.33
C PHE A 57 -8.30 4.84 -8.37
N ASP A 58 -9.55 4.63 -8.65
CA ASP A 58 -10.13 3.30 -8.72
C ASP A 58 -10.10 2.75 -10.14
N LEU A 59 -9.79 1.46 -10.25
CA LEU A 59 -9.95 0.70 -11.48
C LEU A 59 -11.31 0.00 -11.43
N PRO A 60 -12.27 0.35 -12.28
CA PRO A 60 -13.59 -0.27 -12.27
C PRO A 60 -13.52 -1.66 -12.94
N TRP A 61 -13.06 -2.65 -12.19
CA TRP A 61 -12.88 -4.00 -12.67
C TRP A 61 -14.15 -4.62 -13.22
N GLN A 62 -14.05 -5.26 -14.36
CA GLN A 62 -15.07 -6.12 -14.95
C GLN A 62 -14.48 -7.50 -15.23
N ASP A 63 -15.35 -8.51 -15.36
CA ASP A 63 -14.91 -9.85 -15.68
C ASP A 63 -14.11 -9.87 -16.99
N GLY A 64 -12.95 -10.52 -16.95
CA GLY A 64 -12.03 -10.58 -18.08
C GLY A 64 -11.04 -9.43 -18.18
N ASP A 65 -11.11 -8.44 -17.30
CA ASP A 65 -10.13 -7.35 -17.29
C ASP A 65 -8.74 -7.83 -16.87
N LEU A 66 -7.73 -7.23 -17.47
CA LEU A 66 -6.33 -7.44 -17.16
C LEU A 66 -5.68 -6.09 -16.84
N ALA A 67 -4.95 -6.01 -15.75
CA ALA A 67 -4.12 -4.86 -15.43
C ALA A 67 -2.67 -5.26 -15.24
N LEU A 68 -1.78 -4.49 -15.82
CA LEU A 68 -0.35 -4.57 -15.58
C LEU A 68 0.07 -3.42 -14.67
N VAL A 69 0.70 -3.73 -13.55
CA VAL A 69 1.12 -2.73 -12.56
C VAL A 69 2.63 -2.81 -12.36
N ASP A 70 3.31 -1.69 -12.53
CA ASP A 70 4.69 -1.56 -12.06
C ASP A 70 4.69 -1.45 -10.53
N ASN A 71 4.96 -2.57 -9.88
CA ASN A 71 4.90 -2.69 -8.44
C ASN A 71 5.96 -1.86 -7.70
N TYR A 72 7.03 -1.44 -8.38
CA TYR A 72 8.04 -0.57 -7.78
C TYR A 72 7.64 0.90 -7.82
N LEU A 73 6.77 1.26 -8.75
CA LEU A 73 6.34 2.63 -8.97
C LEU A 73 5.03 2.96 -8.27
N CYS A 74 4.07 2.03 -8.29
CA CYS A 74 2.71 2.26 -7.84
C CYS A 74 2.37 1.38 -6.63
N MET A 75 1.89 2.00 -5.57
CA MET A 75 1.16 1.27 -4.54
C MET A 75 -0.22 0.87 -5.07
N HIS A 76 -0.73 -0.25 -4.60
CA HIS A 76 -2.04 -0.73 -4.97
C HIS A 76 -2.71 -1.41 -3.79
N GLY A 77 -4.01 -1.50 -3.83
CA GLY A 77 -4.80 -2.11 -2.79
C GLY A 77 -6.15 -2.54 -3.31
N ARG A 78 -7.00 -2.92 -2.39
CA ARG A 78 -8.35 -3.39 -2.69
C ARG A 78 -9.34 -2.71 -1.75
N ARG A 79 -10.41 -2.16 -2.31
CA ARG A 79 -11.54 -1.70 -1.51
C ARG A 79 -12.38 -2.89 -1.07
N SER A 80 -13.12 -2.74 0.01
CA SER A 80 -14.10 -3.74 0.42
C SER A 80 -15.15 -3.96 -0.67
N PHE A 81 -15.67 -5.17 -0.74
CA PHE A 81 -16.66 -5.57 -1.74
C PHE A 81 -17.69 -6.52 -1.12
N ARG A 82 -18.79 -6.70 -1.83
CA ARG A 82 -19.84 -7.67 -1.48
C ARG A 82 -19.92 -8.74 -2.57
N GLY A 83 -20.31 -9.96 -2.16
CA GLY A 83 -20.43 -11.09 -3.06
C GLY A 83 -19.12 -11.86 -3.25
N THR A 84 -19.08 -12.69 -4.28
CA THR A 84 -17.92 -13.52 -4.62
C THR A 84 -17.04 -12.80 -5.62
N ARG A 85 -15.74 -12.78 -5.38
CA ARG A 85 -14.75 -12.18 -6.24
C ARG A 85 -13.49 -13.02 -6.28
N THR A 86 -12.97 -13.25 -7.46
CA THR A 86 -11.68 -13.90 -7.67
C THR A 86 -10.78 -13.00 -8.49
N VAL A 87 -9.60 -12.71 -7.97
CA VAL A 87 -8.54 -11.98 -8.69
C VAL A 87 -7.32 -12.87 -8.76
N LEU A 88 -6.84 -13.11 -9.96
CA LEU A 88 -5.62 -13.86 -10.22
C LEU A 88 -4.46 -12.87 -10.32
N ALA A 89 -3.37 -13.16 -9.62
CA ALA A 89 -2.18 -12.33 -9.65
C ALA A 89 -0.98 -13.16 -10.09
N SER A 90 -0.17 -12.60 -10.96
CA SER A 90 1.11 -13.17 -11.38
C SER A 90 2.20 -12.13 -11.22
N LEU A 91 3.28 -12.52 -10.59
CA LEU A 91 4.47 -11.68 -10.45
C LEU A 91 5.46 -12.06 -11.54
N VAL A 92 5.91 -11.07 -12.28
CA VAL A 92 6.89 -11.26 -13.34
C VAL A 92 8.13 -10.41 -13.06
N ALA A 93 9.28 -10.92 -13.43
CA ALA A 93 10.51 -10.18 -13.35
C ALA A 93 10.53 -9.09 -14.44
N ALA A 94 10.97 -7.93 -14.05
CA ALA A 94 11.17 -6.83 -14.98
C ALA A 94 12.64 -6.77 -15.44
#